data_6cf38eae18794f818f4935d3c89ce550
#
_entry.id   6cf38eae18794f818f4935d3c89ce550
#
_cell.length_a   1.000
_cell.length_b   1.000
_cell.length_c   1.000
_cell.angle_alpha   90.00
_cell.angle_beta   90.00
_cell.angle_gamma   90.00
#
_symmetry.space_group_name_H-M   'P 1'
#
loop_
_entity.id
_entity.type
_entity.pdbx_description
1 polymer ?
#
loop_
_entity_poly.entity_id
_entity_poly.type
_entity_poly.pdbx_seq_one_letter_code
_entity_poly.pdbx_strand_id
1 'polypeptide(L)'
;SEMCIRDRDYDDWELNGDIIVYYPVLDIALELSSMGIRVDEEALAKQLKLSGCEDRAKLPFQKSLLNRELPYTIGGGIGQSRICMYYLRKAHIGEVQSSLWPDDIYNCALEHGIQLL
;
A
#
# COMPACT_ATOMS: atom_id res chain seq x y z
N SER A 1 -11.32 -0.71 3.94
CA SER A 1 -11.67 -0.43 2.54
C SER A 1 -10.52 0.29 1.85
N GLU A 2 -10.45 0.22 0.55
CA GLU A 2 -9.42 0.90 -0.24
C GLU A 2 -9.41 2.42 -0.01
N MET A 3 -10.56 3.00 0.26
CA MET A 3 -10.68 4.43 0.55
C MET A 3 -9.91 4.85 1.79
N CYS A 4 -9.89 4.03 2.82
CA CYS A 4 -9.17 4.35 4.05
C CYS A 4 -7.64 4.41 3.89
N ILE A 5 -7.08 3.72 2.90
CA ILE A 5 -5.64 3.72 2.64
C ILE A 5 -5.23 4.98 1.87
N ARG A 6 -6.10 5.49 1.01
CA ARG A 6 -5.84 6.66 0.16
C ARG A 6 -6.21 7.99 0.82
N ASP A 7 -7.01 7.95 1.89
CA ASP A 7 -7.48 9.14 2.61
C ASP A 7 -6.51 9.60 3.70
N ARG A 8 -5.23 9.32 3.53
CA ARG A 8 -4.20 9.74 4.48
C ARG A 8 -3.83 11.21 4.26
N ASP A 9 -3.61 11.93 5.34
CA ASP A 9 -3.30 13.34 5.30
C ASP A 9 -2.04 13.65 4.47
N TYR A 10 -1.06 12.75 4.46
CA TYR A 10 0.22 13.00 3.81
C TYR A 10 0.25 12.72 2.31
N ASP A 11 -0.75 12.06 1.77
CA ASP A 11 -0.82 11.74 0.34
C ASP A 11 -1.76 12.68 -0.40
N ASP A 12 -1.32 13.18 -1.55
CA ASP A 12 -2.21 13.91 -2.46
C ASP A 12 -3.15 12.91 -3.12
N TRP A 13 -4.43 12.99 -2.82
CA TRP A 13 -5.42 12.00 -3.26
C TRP A 13 -5.61 11.96 -4.78
N GLU A 14 -5.26 13.02 -5.48
CA GLU A 14 -5.37 13.09 -6.94
C GLU A 14 -4.12 12.58 -7.66
N LEU A 15 -3.01 12.40 -6.93
CA LEU A 15 -1.71 12.07 -7.49
C LEU A 15 -1.15 10.74 -6.96
N ASN A 16 -2.02 9.79 -6.72
CA ASN A 16 -1.67 8.43 -6.32
C ASN A 16 -1.69 7.49 -7.52
N GLY A 17 -0.84 6.48 -7.48
CA GLY A 17 -0.79 5.44 -8.49
C GLY A 17 -0.31 4.11 -7.92
N ASP A 18 -0.70 3.04 -8.58
CA ASP A 18 -0.31 1.70 -8.20
C ASP A 18 0.42 1.03 -9.36
N ILE A 19 1.42 0.21 -9.04
CA ILE A 19 2.05 -0.66 -10.04
C ILE A 19 1.37 -2.02 -9.96
N ILE A 20 0.64 -2.34 -11.03
CA ILE A 20 -0.10 -3.59 -11.14
C ILE A 20 0.49 -4.37 -12.32
N VAL A 21 0.81 -5.64 -12.10
CA VAL A 21 1.35 -6.52 -13.12
C VAL A 21 0.41 -7.70 -13.34
N TYR A 22 0.43 -8.24 -14.56
CA TYR A 22 -0.23 -9.49 -14.83
C TYR A 22 0.59 -10.64 -14.25
N TYR A 23 -0.07 -11.51 -13.46
CA TYR A 23 0.59 -12.65 -12.84
C TYR A 23 0.13 -13.96 -13.49
N PRO A 24 0.93 -14.54 -14.41
CA PRO A 24 0.51 -15.71 -15.17
C PRO A 24 0.22 -16.97 -14.35
N VAL A 25 0.94 -17.13 -13.22
CA VAL A 25 0.79 -18.33 -12.37
C VAL A 25 -0.64 -18.49 -11.86
N LEU A 26 -1.30 -17.39 -11.53
CA LEU A 26 -2.66 -17.38 -11.01
C LEU A 26 -3.67 -16.74 -11.96
N ASP A 27 -3.23 -16.25 -13.13
CA ASP A 27 -4.07 -15.53 -14.09
C ASP A 27 -4.83 -14.37 -13.45
N ILE A 28 -4.11 -13.54 -12.70
CA ILE A 28 -4.68 -12.38 -11.99
C ILE A 28 -3.85 -11.12 -12.20
N ALA A 29 -4.45 -9.97 -11.92
CA ALA A 29 -3.71 -8.74 -11.73
C ALA A 29 -3.14 -8.70 -10.31
N LEU A 30 -1.85 -8.46 -10.18
CA LEU A 30 -1.16 -8.40 -8.90
C LEU A 30 -0.60 -7.00 -8.67
N GLU A 31 -1.06 -6.34 -7.60
CA GLU A 31 -0.52 -5.05 -7.19
C GLU A 31 0.79 -5.25 -6.42
N LEU A 32 1.88 -4.69 -6.95
CA LEU A 32 3.22 -4.78 -6.34
C LEU A 32 3.54 -3.58 -5.46
N SER A 33 3.06 -2.43 -5.81
CA SER A 33 3.42 -1.18 -5.14
C SER A 33 2.29 -0.18 -5.25
N SER A 34 2.11 0.58 -4.19
CA SER A 34 1.27 1.77 -4.20
C SER A 34 2.16 2.97 -3.89
N MET A 35 2.06 4.01 -4.72
CA MET A 35 2.91 5.19 -4.60
C MET A 35 2.13 6.45 -4.89
N GLY A 36 2.63 7.56 -4.41
CA GLY A 36 1.98 8.84 -4.62
C GLY A 36 2.91 10.01 -4.37
N ILE A 37 2.46 11.16 -4.84
CA ILE A 37 3.08 12.42 -4.49
C ILE A 37 2.54 12.84 -3.15
N ARG A 38 3.42 13.20 -2.22
CA ARG A 38 3.02 13.69 -0.91
C ARG A 38 2.41 15.09 -1.05
N VAL A 39 1.50 15.43 -0.14
CA VAL A 39 0.80 16.71 -0.20
C VAL A 39 1.76 17.91 -0.11
N ASP A 40 1.40 18.99 -0.82
CA ASP A 40 1.93 20.31 -0.55
C ASP A 40 0.98 21.06 0.41
N GLU A 41 1.31 22.31 0.73
CA GLU A 41 0.50 23.10 1.67
C GLU A 41 -0.93 23.35 1.18
N GLU A 42 -1.13 23.52 -0.12
CA GLU A 42 -2.46 23.74 -0.69
C GLU A 42 -3.29 22.45 -0.71
N ALA A 43 -2.69 21.33 -1.14
CA ALA A 43 -3.35 20.03 -1.17
C ALA A 43 -3.75 19.59 0.23
N LEU A 44 -2.86 19.75 1.22
CA LEU A 44 -3.16 19.39 2.60
C LEU A 44 -4.32 20.21 3.17
N ALA A 45 -4.29 21.52 2.99
CA ALA A 45 -5.37 22.39 3.48
C ALA A 45 -6.71 22.01 2.84
N LYS A 46 -6.73 21.77 1.53
CA LYS A 46 -7.94 21.34 0.80
C LYS A 46 -8.46 20.00 1.30
N GLN A 47 -7.58 19.02 1.49
CA GLN A 47 -7.96 17.67 1.92
C GLN A 47 -8.46 17.63 3.36
N LEU A 48 -7.84 18.37 4.26
CA LEU A 48 -8.31 18.50 5.64
C LEU A 48 -9.71 19.09 5.69
N LYS A 49 -9.98 20.10 4.86
CA LYS A 49 -11.30 20.72 4.75
C LYS A 49 -12.33 19.73 4.19
N LEU A 50 -11.99 19.01 3.11
CA LEU A 50 -12.90 18.06 2.49
C LEU A 50 -13.24 16.88 3.39
N SER A 51 -12.30 16.43 4.21
CA SER A 51 -12.51 15.33 5.16
C SER A 51 -13.17 15.76 6.47
N GLY A 52 -13.35 17.07 6.71
CA GLY A 52 -13.89 17.57 7.95
C GLY A 52 -12.91 17.46 9.14
N CYS A 53 -11.63 17.36 8.86
CA CYS A 53 -10.58 17.15 9.86
C CYS A 53 -9.66 18.37 9.99
N GLU A 54 -10.19 19.58 9.86
CA GLU A 54 -9.42 20.83 9.90
C GLU A 54 -8.64 21.00 11.21
N ASP A 55 -9.12 20.44 12.31
CA ASP A 55 -8.43 20.42 13.59
C ASP A 55 -7.07 19.73 13.55
N ARG A 56 -6.87 18.80 12.62
CA ARG A 56 -5.57 18.12 12.42
C ARG A 56 -4.47 19.05 11.93
N ALA A 57 -4.80 20.24 11.46
CA ALA A 57 -3.80 21.25 11.06
C ALA A 57 -2.87 21.63 12.21
N LYS A 58 -3.25 21.38 13.46
CA LYS A 58 -2.46 21.65 14.68
C LYS A 58 -1.47 20.53 15.00
N LEU A 59 -1.58 19.36 14.35
CA LEU A 59 -0.68 18.25 14.59
C LEU A 59 0.72 18.56 14.03
N PRO A 60 1.80 17.99 14.61
CA PRO A 60 3.18 18.38 14.25
C PRO A 60 3.50 18.29 12.76
N PHE A 61 3.16 17.19 12.11
CA PHE A 61 3.42 17.01 10.66
C PHE A 61 2.64 18.02 9.82
N GLN A 62 1.34 18.11 10.04
CA GLN A 62 0.46 19.00 9.28
C GLN A 62 0.85 20.47 9.47
N LYS A 63 1.15 20.85 10.71
CA LYS A 63 1.59 22.21 11.03
C LYS A 63 2.91 22.55 10.34
N SER A 64 3.89 21.66 10.39
CA SER A 64 5.19 21.88 9.75
C SER A 64 5.05 22.01 8.24
N LEU A 65 4.20 21.17 7.62
CA LEU A 65 3.97 21.22 6.18
C LEU A 65 3.27 22.51 5.76
N LEU A 66 2.23 22.93 6.48
CA LEU A 66 1.49 24.16 6.21
C LEU A 66 2.36 25.41 6.37
N ASN A 67 3.33 25.37 7.28
CA ASN A 67 4.31 26.43 7.48
C ASN A 67 5.49 26.38 6.51
N ARG A 68 5.48 25.47 5.52
CA ARG A 68 6.54 25.28 4.54
C ARG A 68 7.90 24.94 5.15
N GLU A 69 7.89 24.21 6.26
CA GLU A 69 9.11 23.77 6.95
C GLU A 69 9.63 22.42 6.46
N LEU A 70 8.84 21.69 5.65
CA LEU A 70 9.18 20.37 5.12
C LEU A 70 9.39 20.41 3.61
N PRO A 71 10.31 19.60 3.07
CA PRO A 71 10.49 19.49 1.63
C PRO A 71 9.29 18.76 0.97
N TYR A 72 9.09 19.01 -0.29
CA TYR A 72 8.13 18.24 -1.09
C TYR A 72 8.73 16.89 -1.41
N THR A 73 7.93 15.85 -1.29
CA THR A 73 8.41 14.46 -1.45
C THR A 73 7.42 13.62 -2.24
N ILE A 74 7.96 12.54 -2.81
CA ILE A 74 7.17 11.42 -3.32
C ILE A 74 7.49 10.20 -2.47
N GLY A 75 6.60 9.24 -2.46
CA GLY A 75 6.85 8.04 -1.70
C GLY A 75 5.87 6.93 -2.02
N GLY A 76 6.17 5.77 -1.52
CA GLY A 76 5.32 4.62 -1.72
C GLY A 76 5.81 3.42 -0.93
N GLY A 77 4.96 2.39 -0.89
CA GLY A 77 5.30 1.11 -0.30
C GLY A 77 5.44 0.06 -1.39
N ILE A 78 6.47 -0.75 -1.29
CA ILE A 78 6.64 -1.92 -2.14
C ILE A 78 6.36 -3.16 -1.31
N GLY A 79 5.42 -3.99 -1.77
CA GLY A 79 5.11 -5.25 -1.10
C GLY A 79 6.25 -6.25 -1.27
N GLN A 80 7.09 -6.40 -0.26
CA GLN A 80 8.27 -7.28 -0.34
C GLN A 80 7.88 -8.73 -0.66
N SER A 81 6.90 -9.26 0.05
CA SER A 81 6.44 -10.64 -0.18
C SER A 81 5.79 -10.80 -1.55
N ARG A 82 5.05 -9.80 -2.01
CA ARG A 82 4.45 -9.83 -3.35
C ARG A 82 5.49 -9.81 -4.44
N ILE A 83 6.55 -9.03 -4.31
CA ILE A 83 7.66 -9.02 -5.27
C ILE A 83 8.38 -10.37 -5.27
N CYS A 84 8.66 -10.94 -4.11
CA CYS A 84 9.25 -12.27 -4.02
C CYS A 84 8.38 -13.33 -4.69
N MET A 85 7.07 -13.30 -4.42
CA MET A 85 6.12 -14.21 -5.06
C MET A 85 6.11 -14.06 -6.59
N TYR A 86 6.13 -12.82 -7.07
CA TYR A 86 6.14 -12.52 -8.49
C TYR A 86 7.40 -13.04 -9.19
N TYR A 87 8.58 -12.72 -8.65
CA TYR A 87 9.85 -13.14 -9.28
C TYR A 87 10.11 -14.64 -9.16
N LEU A 88 9.71 -15.26 -8.06
CA LEU A 88 9.88 -16.70 -7.85
C LEU A 88 8.74 -17.54 -8.44
N ARG A 89 7.73 -16.88 -8.98
CA ARG A 89 6.55 -17.51 -9.60
C ARG A 89 5.85 -18.50 -8.67
N LYS A 90 5.59 -18.05 -7.42
CA LYS A 90 4.91 -18.85 -6.43
C LYS A 90 3.39 -18.69 -6.51
N ALA A 91 2.65 -19.74 -6.14
CA ALA A 91 1.18 -19.75 -6.21
C ALA A 91 0.53 -19.18 -4.95
N HIS A 92 1.24 -19.11 -3.83
CA HIS A 92 0.71 -18.66 -2.57
C HIS A 92 1.74 -17.81 -1.80
N ILE A 93 1.27 -16.73 -1.18
CA ILE A 93 2.15 -15.82 -0.44
C ILE A 93 2.86 -16.52 0.72
N GLY A 94 2.27 -17.57 1.29
CA GLY A 94 2.88 -18.38 2.36
C GLY A 94 4.13 -19.14 1.94
N GLU A 95 4.41 -19.26 0.64
CA GLU A 95 5.66 -19.86 0.15
C GLU A 95 6.86 -18.93 0.31
N VAL A 96 6.63 -17.63 0.47
CA VAL A 96 7.67 -16.61 0.61
C VAL A 96 7.58 -15.84 1.90
N GLN A 97 6.51 -16.01 2.66
CA GLN A 97 6.27 -15.32 3.92
C GLN A 97 5.76 -16.32 4.96
N SER A 98 6.47 -16.42 6.08
CA SER A 98 6.05 -17.28 7.19
C SER A 98 4.82 -16.69 7.88
N SER A 99 3.82 -17.52 8.12
CA SER A 99 2.59 -17.13 8.80
C SER A 99 1.85 -18.37 9.30
N LEU A 100 0.82 -18.14 10.11
CA LEU A 100 -0.11 -19.19 10.54
C LEU A 100 -1.28 -19.24 9.57
N TRP A 101 -1.51 -20.40 9.00
CA TRP A 101 -2.62 -20.62 8.06
C TRP A 101 -3.60 -21.64 8.66
N PRO A 102 -4.90 -21.54 8.35
CA PRO A 102 -5.85 -22.58 8.72
C PRO A 102 -5.48 -23.95 8.16
N ASP A 103 -5.86 -25.02 8.86
CA ASP A 103 -5.50 -26.38 8.45
C ASP A 103 -5.98 -26.76 7.05
N ASP A 104 -7.15 -26.31 6.65
CA ASP A 104 -7.68 -26.53 5.30
C ASP A 104 -6.78 -25.91 4.22
N ILE A 105 -6.17 -24.75 4.49
CA ILE A 105 -5.23 -24.11 3.57
C ILE A 105 -3.92 -24.90 3.50
N TYR A 106 -3.38 -25.36 4.64
CA TYR A 106 -2.19 -26.21 4.64
C TYR A 106 -2.42 -27.50 3.87
N ASN A 107 -3.55 -28.17 4.08
CA ASN A 107 -3.88 -29.42 3.41
C ASN A 107 -4.08 -29.23 1.92
N CYS A 108 -4.78 -28.18 1.51
CA CYS A 108 -4.98 -27.85 0.11
C CYS A 108 -3.64 -27.54 -0.58
N ALA A 109 -2.74 -26.81 0.09
CA ALA A 109 -1.42 -26.50 -0.43
C ALA A 109 -0.59 -27.78 -0.64
N LEU A 110 -0.60 -28.69 0.32
CA LEU A 110 0.11 -29.97 0.23
C LEU A 110 -0.41 -30.82 -0.93
N GLU A 111 -1.73 -30.88 -1.14
CA GLU A 111 -2.33 -31.60 -2.26
C GLU A 111 -1.88 -31.08 -3.62
N HIS A 112 -1.55 -29.79 -3.71
CA HIS A 112 -1.10 -29.15 -4.95
C HIS A 112 0.44 -29.05 -5.04
N GLY A 113 1.17 -29.66 -4.12
CA GLY A 113 2.63 -29.62 -4.11
C GLY A 113 3.20 -28.27 -3.70
N ILE A 114 2.42 -27.45 -3.00
CA ILE A 114 2.81 -26.12 -2.51
C ILE A 114 3.32 -26.24 -1.07
N GLN A 115 4.55 -25.82 -0.84
CA GLN A 115 5.15 -25.82 0.50
C GLN A 115 5.06 -24.44 1.13
N LEU A 116 4.24 -24.33 2.16
CA LEU A 116 4.11 -23.11 2.96
C LEU A 116 5.23 -23.05 4.01
N LEU A 117 5.79 -21.85 4.21
CA LEU A 117 6.81 -21.62 5.22
C LEU A 117 6.23 -21.66 6.65
#